data_ca657687ca74af6b36519230f1a0b818
#
_entry.id   ca657687ca74af6b36519230f1a0b818
#
_cell.length_a   1.000
_cell.length_b   1.000
_cell.length_c   1.000
_cell.angle_alpha   90.00
_cell.angle_beta   90.00
_cell.angle_gamma   90.00
#
_symmetry.space_group_name_H-M   'P 1'
#
loop_
_entity.id
_entity.type
_entity.pdbx_description
1 polymer ?
#
loop_
_entity_poly.entity_id
_entity_poly.type
_entity_poly.pdbx_seq_one_letter_code
_entity_poly.pdbx_strand_id
1 'polypeptide(L)'
;RVLIFSQFRGMLDITEGLLQELGISSYKLTGSTPSDSRQEMTRAFNQGSRDAFLISLKAGGVGLNLTGADTVILIDLWWNPAVEMQAISRAHRIGQEQNVEVYRLITRGTIEEKILELQEGKKNLVTTVLDGNESRASMTVEDIKEILGIAIS
;
A
#
# COMPACT_ATOMS: atom_id res chain seq x y z
N ARG A 1 13.66 -6.39 6.00
CA ARG A 1 13.50 -4.91 5.83
C ARG A 1 12.12 -4.60 5.30
N VAL A 2 11.61 -3.41 5.61
CA VAL A 2 10.19 -3.10 5.49
C VAL A 2 9.90 -1.95 4.51
N LEU A 3 8.86 -2.14 3.69
CA LEU A 3 8.19 -1.07 2.95
C LEU A 3 6.95 -0.64 3.73
N ILE A 4 6.78 0.65 3.91
CA ILE A 4 5.63 1.22 4.61
C ILE A 4 4.90 2.15 3.66
N PHE A 5 3.66 1.81 3.34
CA PHE A 5 2.82 2.59 2.43
C PHE A 5 1.71 3.31 3.15
N SER A 6 1.48 4.55 2.77
CA SER A 6 0.30 5.33 3.14
C SER A 6 -0.16 6.21 1.99
N GLN A 7 -1.46 6.46 1.90
CA GLN A 7 -2.01 7.47 0.99
C GLN A 7 -1.86 8.90 1.54
N PHE A 8 -1.58 9.05 2.84
CA PHE A 8 -1.50 10.32 3.53
C PHE A 8 -0.05 10.70 3.86
N ARG A 9 0.42 11.84 3.34
CA ARG A 9 1.77 12.36 3.64
C ARG A 9 1.97 12.57 5.14
N GLY A 10 0.99 13.17 5.82
CA GLY A 10 1.07 13.41 7.25
C GLY A 10 1.27 12.13 8.07
N MET A 11 0.67 11.01 7.64
CA MET A 11 0.88 9.72 8.28
C MET A 11 2.31 9.21 8.07
N LEU A 12 2.88 9.41 6.88
CA LEU A 12 4.30 9.07 6.63
C LEU A 12 5.24 9.92 7.47
N ASP A 13 4.94 11.22 7.67
CA ASP A 13 5.74 12.12 8.50
C ASP A 13 5.72 11.68 9.98
N ILE A 14 4.56 11.31 10.50
CA ILE A 14 4.41 10.76 11.87
C ILE A 14 5.19 9.44 12.00
N THR A 15 5.05 8.56 11.02
CA THR A 15 5.75 7.26 11.01
C THR A 15 7.27 7.44 10.95
N GLU A 16 7.75 8.38 10.14
CA GLU A 16 9.19 8.72 10.08
C GLU A 16 9.72 9.19 11.43
N GLY A 17 8.98 10.06 12.12
CA GLY A 17 9.34 10.51 13.47
C GLY A 17 9.42 9.34 14.45
N LEU A 18 8.45 8.43 14.43
CA LEU A 18 8.45 7.25 15.28
C LEU A 18 9.65 6.32 14.98
N LEU A 19 9.96 6.09 13.70
CA LEU A 19 11.13 5.28 13.32
C LEU A 19 12.43 5.90 13.80
N GLN A 20 12.56 7.23 13.74
CA GLN A 20 13.72 7.96 14.26
C GLN A 20 13.87 7.79 15.79
N GLU A 21 12.77 7.89 16.54
CA GLU A 21 12.76 7.66 18.00
C GLU A 21 13.18 6.22 18.35
N LEU A 22 12.83 5.26 17.50
CA LEU A 22 13.20 3.85 17.66
C LEU A 22 14.61 3.53 17.13
N GLY A 23 15.32 4.50 16.58
CA GLY A 23 16.64 4.30 15.99
C GLY A 23 16.64 3.52 14.67
N ILE A 24 15.49 3.44 13.99
CA ILE A 24 15.34 2.74 12.72
C ILE A 24 15.60 3.71 11.56
N SER A 25 16.55 3.37 10.71
CA SER A 25 16.91 4.18 9.56
C SER A 25 15.89 4.03 8.43
N SER A 26 15.48 5.15 7.81
CA SER A 26 14.47 5.11 6.75
C SER A 26 14.77 6.03 5.58
N TYR A 27 14.28 5.66 4.40
CA TYR A 27 14.04 6.56 3.27
C TYR A 27 12.58 6.98 3.22
N LYS A 28 12.30 8.15 2.66
CA LYS A 28 10.93 8.61 2.38
C LYS A 28 10.80 9.08 0.93
N LEU A 29 9.85 8.49 0.21
CA LEU A 29 9.54 8.81 -1.17
C LEU A 29 8.10 9.31 -1.28
N THR A 30 7.95 10.52 -1.80
CA THR A 30 6.65 11.17 -2.04
C THR A 30 6.54 11.61 -3.50
N GLY A 31 5.37 12.14 -3.89
CA GLY A 31 5.17 12.67 -5.24
C GLY A 31 6.13 13.80 -5.62
N SER A 32 6.66 14.53 -4.64
CA SER A 32 7.62 15.62 -4.85
C SER A 32 9.09 15.17 -4.94
N THR A 33 9.39 13.89 -4.69
CA THR A 33 10.75 13.37 -4.77
C THR A 33 11.23 13.34 -6.22
N PRO A 34 12.37 13.95 -6.58
CA PRO A 34 12.92 13.96 -7.93
C PRO A 34 13.21 12.53 -8.44
N SER A 35 13.12 12.35 -9.77
CA SER A 35 13.29 11.02 -10.40
C SER A 35 14.65 10.38 -10.11
N ASP A 36 15.72 11.17 -10.20
CA ASP A 36 17.09 10.68 -9.97
C ASP A 36 17.27 10.23 -8.51
N SER A 37 16.74 11.02 -7.57
CA SER A 37 16.76 10.67 -6.14
C SER A 37 15.96 9.38 -5.86
N ARG A 38 14.86 9.14 -6.58
CA ARG A 38 14.07 7.90 -6.44
C ARG A 38 14.90 6.68 -6.82
N GLN A 39 15.61 6.75 -7.94
CA GLN A 39 16.45 5.64 -8.42
C GLN A 39 17.61 5.38 -7.47
N GLU A 40 18.27 6.43 -6.99
CA GLU A 40 19.38 6.33 -6.05
C GLU A 40 18.94 5.69 -4.71
N MET A 41 17.85 6.19 -4.11
CA MET A 41 17.30 5.64 -2.88
C MET A 41 16.88 4.17 -3.06
N THR A 42 16.24 3.83 -4.17
CA THR A 42 15.83 2.46 -4.48
C THR A 42 17.02 1.52 -4.56
N ARG A 43 18.06 1.92 -5.28
CA ARG A 43 19.30 1.13 -5.40
C ARG A 43 20.00 0.96 -4.07
N ALA A 44 20.16 2.05 -3.32
CA ALA A 44 20.80 2.04 -2.01
C ALA A 44 20.03 1.17 -1.00
N PHE A 45 18.70 1.24 -1.00
CA PHE A 45 17.85 0.39 -0.16
C PHE A 45 18.01 -1.10 -0.49
N ASN A 46 17.99 -1.47 -1.78
CA ASN A 46 18.20 -2.86 -2.19
C ASN A 46 19.60 -3.38 -1.82
N GLN A 47 20.59 -2.50 -1.73
CA GLN A 47 21.94 -2.81 -1.27
C GLN A 47 22.08 -2.88 0.26
N GLY A 48 21.02 -2.59 1.00
CA GLY A 48 20.99 -2.71 2.46
C GLY A 48 21.32 -1.46 3.25
N SER A 49 21.28 -0.27 2.64
CA SER A 49 21.71 0.96 3.31
C SER A 49 20.78 1.43 4.43
N ARG A 50 19.51 1.06 4.42
CA ARG A 50 18.51 1.42 5.46
C ARG A 50 17.52 0.29 5.71
N ASP A 51 16.83 0.37 6.86
CA ASP A 51 15.93 -0.69 7.33
C ASP A 51 14.50 -0.55 6.83
N ALA A 52 14.05 0.69 6.62
CA ALA A 52 12.69 1.01 6.21
C ALA A 52 12.65 1.94 4.99
N PHE A 53 11.59 1.81 4.21
CA PHE A 53 11.28 2.70 3.10
C PHE A 53 9.81 3.14 3.18
N LEU A 54 9.59 4.41 3.45
CA LEU A 54 8.28 5.06 3.53
C LEU A 54 7.88 5.55 2.15
N ILE A 55 6.71 5.12 1.65
CA ILE A 55 6.30 5.42 0.28
C ILE A 55 4.86 5.92 0.26
N SER A 56 4.65 7.08 -0.34
CA SER A 56 3.30 7.54 -0.67
C SER A 56 2.72 6.69 -1.81
N LEU A 57 1.50 6.18 -1.65
CA LEU A 57 0.83 5.39 -2.68
C LEU A 57 0.69 6.14 -4.01
N LYS A 58 0.52 7.46 -3.96
CA LYS A 58 0.48 8.30 -5.17
C LYS A 58 1.85 8.40 -5.88
N ALA A 59 2.95 8.31 -5.13
CA ALA A 59 4.30 8.35 -5.68
C ALA A 59 4.78 6.97 -6.17
N GLY A 60 4.23 5.91 -5.63
CA GLY A 60 4.56 4.53 -5.97
C GLY A 60 4.06 4.07 -7.36
N GLY A 61 3.37 4.94 -8.11
CA GLY A 61 2.82 4.60 -9.44
C GLY A 61 3.87 4.34 -10.53
N VAL A 62 5.15 4.58 -10.29
CA VAL A 62 6.24 4.35 -11.25
C VAL A 62 7.08 3.18 -10.77
N GLY A 63 6.89 2.03 -11.35
CA GLY A 63 7.70 0.82 -11.41
C GLY A 63 8.93 0.62 -10.51
N LEU A 64 8.90 1.07 -9.26
CA LEU A 64 10.00 0.88 -8.31
C LEU A 64 10.23 -0.60 -8.04
N ASN A 65 11.47 -1.05 -8.16
CA ASN A 65 11.87 -2.40 -7.82
C ASN A 65 12.52 -2.40 -6.43
N LEU A 66 11.79 -2.87 -5.41
CA LEU A 66 12.18 -2.84 -4.00
C LEU A 66 12.33 -4.25 -3.43
N THR A 67 12.99 -5.12 -4.18
CA THR A 67 13.26 -6.52 -3.79
C THR A 67 14.16 -6.68 -2.57
N GLY A 68 14.78 -5.60 -2.12
CA GLY A 68 15.52 -5.58 -0.85
C GLY A 68 14.65 -5.65 0.40
N ALA A 69 13.32 -5.54 0.28
CA ALA A 69 12.37 -5.70 1.38
C ALA A 69 11.72 -7.09 1.34
N ASP A 70 11.45 -7.62 2.51
CA ASP A 70 10.74 -8.87 2.77
C ASP A 70 9.39 -8.65 3.49
N THR A 71 9.12 -7.43 3.89
CA THR A 71 7.94 -7.06 4.67
C THR A 71 7.29 -5.81 4.07
N VAL A 72 5.96 -5.81 3.97
CA VAL A 72 5.15 -4.68 3.52
C VAL A 72 4.13 -4.34 4.59
N ILE A 73 4.06 -3.08 4.99
CA ILE A 73 3.04 -2.56 5.90
C ILE A 73 2.18 -1.54 5.15
N LEU A 74 0.87 -1.77 5.14
CA LEU A 74 -0.12 -0.83 4.64
C LEU A 74 -0.78 -0.15 5.85
N ILE A 75 -0.44 1.12 6.08
CA ILE A 75 -0.93 1.86 7.28
C ILE A 75 -2.42 2.16 7.16
N ASP A 76 -2.87 2.52 5.95
CA ASP A 76 -4.26 2.79 5.65
C ASP A 76 -4.74 1.86 4.54
N LEU A 77 -6.02 1.48 4.61
CA LEU A 77 -6.65 0.69 3.57
C LEU A 77 -7.01 1.58 2.37
N TRP A 78 -6.72 1.05 1.19
CA TRP A 78 -7.28 1.56 -0.03
C TRP A 78 -8.51 0.73 -0.39
N TRP A 79 -9.63 1.37 -0.67
CA TRP A 79 -10.86 0.64 -1.01
C TRP A 79 -10.69 -0.25 -2.27
N ASN A 80 -9.78 0.12 -3.19
CA ASN A 80 -9.47 -0.65 -4.39
C ASN A 80 -8.33 -1.65 -4.12
N PRO A 81 -8.59 -2.97 -4.09
CA PRO A 81 -7.57 -3.99 -3.86
C PRO A 81 -6.42 -3.96 -4.87
N ALA A 82 -6.67 -3.50 -6.11
CA ALA A 82 -5.65 -3.42 -7.15
C ALA A 82 -4.50 -2.46 -6.77
N VAL A 83 -4.80 -1.36 -6.07
CA VAL A 83 -3.79 -0.41 -5.59
C VAL A 83 -2.90 -1.04 -4.52
N GLU A 84 -3.48 -1.82 -3.60
CA GLU A 84 -2.73 -2.55 -2.60
C GLU A 84 -1.84 -3.63 -3.24
N MET A 85 -2.35 -4.36 -4.21
CA MET A 85 -1.58 -5.36 -4.96
C MET A 85 -0.41 -4.72 -5.72
N GLN A 86 -0.58 -3.53 -6.29
CA GLN A 86 0.51 -2.77 -6.89
C GLN A 86 1.58 -2.40 -5.85
N ALA A 87 1.19 -1.97 -4.65
CA ALA A 87 2.13 -1.68 -3.58
C ALA A 87 2.92 -2.93 -3.17
N ILE A 88 2.24 -4.05 -2.97
CA ILE A 88 2.85 -5.34 -2.60
C ILE A 88 3.81 -5.83 -3.70
N SER A 89 3.46 -5.65 -4.96
CA SER A 89 4.28 -6.06 -6.10
C SER A 89 5.61 -5.31 -6.22
N ARG A 90 5.85 -4.26 -5.45
CA ARG A 90 7.16 -3.59 -5.37
C ARG A 90 8.21 -4.46 -4.70
N ALA A 91 7.83 -5.23 -3.70
CA ALA A 91 8.70 -6.18 -3.02
C ALA A 91 8.59 -7.59 -3.62
N HIS A 92 7.38 -8.04 -3.94
CA HIS A 92 7.10 -9.37 -4.51
C HIS A 92 7.24 -9.36 -6.04
N ARG A 93 8.47 -9.42 -6.53
CA ARG A 93 8.82 -9.39 -7.97
C ARG A 93 9.85 -10.45 -8.31
N ILE A 94 10.10 -10.61 -9.62
CA ILE A 94 11.22 -11.41 -10.14
C ILE A 94 12.52 -10.88 -9.53
N GLY A 95 13.32 -11.76 -8.89
CA GLY A 95 14.55 -11.42 -8.15
C GLY A 95 14.34 -11.32 -6.64
N GLN A 96 13.13 -11.50 -6.13
CA GLN A 96 12.87 -11.66 -4.70
C GLN A 96 13.19 -13.10 -4.28
N GLU A 97 14.14 -13.26 -3.37
CA GLU A 97 14.57 -14.55 -2.86
C GLU A 97 13.89 -14.98 -1.55
N GLN A 98 13.14 -14.04 -0.93
CA GLN A 98 12.47 -14.25 0.35
C GLN A 98 10.96 -14.23 0.21
N ASN A 99 10.27 -14.87 1.15
CA ASN A 99 8.84 -14.71 1.29
C ASN A 99 8.52 -13.28 1.73
N VAL A 100 7.54 -12.66 1.08
CA VAL A 100 7.10 -11.32 1.43
C VAL A 100 5.90 -11.42 2.37
N GLU A 101 6.06 -10.88 3.59
CA GLU A 101 4.99 -10.73 4.56
C GLU A 101 4.27 -9.40 4.38
N VAL A 102 2.94 -9.43 4.46
CA VAL A 102 2.10 -8.23 4.29
C VAL A 102 1.25 -8.00 5.53
N TYR A 103 1.39 -6.83 6.13
CA TYR A 103 0.59 -6.38 7.26
C TYR A 103 -0.32 -5.23 6.84
N ARG A 104 -1.61 -5.37 7.13
CA ARG A 104 -2.60 -4.30 6.95
C ARG A 104 -3.06 -3.81 8.31
N LEU A 105 -2.89 -2.52 8.57
CA LEU A 105 -3.36 -1.89 9.79
C LEU A 105 -4.81 -1.42 9.60
N ILE A 106 -5.70 -1.88 10.45
CA ILE A 106 -7.13 -1.58 10.39
C ILE A 106 -7.56 -1.03 11.72
N THR A 107 -8.13 0.18 11.72
CA THR A 107 -8.66 0.78 12.93
C THR A 107 -10.06 0.23 13.21
N ARG A 108 -10.24 -0.39 14.38
CA ARG A 108 -11.52 -0.94 14.80
C ARG A 108 -12.57 0.15 15.02
N GLY A 109 -13.82 -0.15 14.69
CA GLY A 109 -14.96 0.77 14.87
C GLY A 109 -14.96 1.95 13.90
N THR A 110 -14.22 1.86 12.79
CA THR A 110 -14.11 2.92 11.79
C THR A 110 -14.58 2.44 10.42
N ILE A 111 -14.62 3.40 9.47
CA ILE A 111 -14.89 3.14 8.04
C ILE A 111 -13.91 2.10 7.44
N GLU A 112 -12.71 1.93 7.99
CA GLU A 112 -11.72 0.98 7.49
C GLU A 112 -12.19 -0.46 7.58
N GLU A 113 -12.93 -0.84 8.64
CA GLU A 113 -13.53 -2.18 8.74
C GLU A 113 -14.55 -2.43 7.62
N LYS A 114 -15.38 -1.44 7.32
CA LYS A 114 -16.35 -1.51 6.21
C LYS A 114 -15.66 -1.59 4.85
N ILE A 115 -14.57 -0.85 4.65
CA ILE A 115 -13.76 -0.93 3.43
C ILE A 115 -13.18 -2.33 3.27
N LEU A 116 -12.69 -2.95 4.35
CA LEU A 116 -12.16 -4.31 4.31
C LEU A 116 -13.23 -5.32 3.89
N GLU A 117 -14.43 -5.24 4.47
CA GLU A 117 -15.57 -6.10 4.11
C GLU A 117 -15.93 -5.97 2.63
N LEU A 118 -15.96 -4.73 2.09
CA LEU A 118 -16.20 -4.48 0.67
C LEU A 118 -15.10 -5.04 -0.22
N GLN A 119 -13.85 -4.91 0.16
CA GLN A 119 -12.72 -5.50 -0.58
C GLN A 119 -12.83 -7.02 -0.64
N GLU A 120 -13.16 -7.68 0.47
CA GLU A 120 -13.34 -9.13 0.54
C GLU A 120 -14.53 -9.59 -0.31
N GLY A 121 -15.65 -8.86 -0.26
CA GLY A 121 -16.82 -9.11 -1.11
C GLY A 121 -16.48 -9.00 -2.60
N LYS A 122 -15.71 -7.99 -3.00
CA LYS A 122 -15.26 -7.81 -4.40
C LYS A 122 -14.28 -8.90 -4.85
N LYS A 123 -13.38 -9.36 -4.00
CA LYS A 123 -12.50 -10.49 -4.31
C LYS A 123 -13.29 -11.76 -4.59
N ASN A 124 -14.34 -12.03 -3.81
CA ASN A 124 -15.22 -13.17 -4.01
C ASN A 124 -16.01 -13.07 -5.32
N LEU A 125 -16.48 -11.88 -5.71
CA LEU A 125 -17.13 -11.60 -6.99
C LEU A 125 -16.19 -11.80 -8.18
N VAL A 126 -14.95 -11.33 -8.10
CA VAL A 126 -13.93 -11.49 -9.15
C VAL A 126 -13.57 -12.97 -9.34
N THR A 127 -13.52 -13.75 -8.26
CA THR A 127 -13.30 -15.20 -8.35
C THR A 127 -14.47 -15.92 -9.03
N THR A 128 -15.69 -15.36 -8.94
CA THR A 128 -16.90 -15.90 -9.57
C THR A 128 -17.06 -15.44 -11.03
N VAL A 129 -16.44 -14.33 -11.45
CA VAL A 129 -16.58 -13.69 -12.77
C VAL A 129 -15.30 -13.80 -13.62
N LEU A 130 -14.40 -14.74 -13.34
CA LEU A 130 -13.20 -14.99 -14.15
C LEU A 130 -13.52 -15.61 -15.53
N ASP A 131 -14.61 -15.15 -16.15
CA ASP A 131 -14.85 -15.29 -17.58
C ASP A 131 -15.08 -13.91 -18.20
N GLY A 132 -13.99 -13.18 -18.36
CA GLY A 132 -13.81 -12.27 -19.48
C GLY A 132 -14.43 -10.88 -19.42
N ASN A 133 -14.29 -10.08 -18.34
CA ASN A 133 -14.44 -8.62 -18.46
C ASN A 133 -13.59 -7.87 -17.42
N GLU A 134 -12.69 -7.05 -17.92
CA GLU A 134 -11.99 -6.02 -17.15
C GLU A 134 -12.99 -4.99 -16.63
N SER A 135 -13.65 -5.25 -15.51
CA SER A 135 -14.43 -4.22 -14.84
C SER A 135 -13.47 -3.34 -14.02
N ARG A 136 -13.30 -2.10 -14.48
CA ARG A 136 -12.73 -1.02 -13.66
C ARG A 136 -13.46 -1.04 -12.31
N ALA A 137 -12.77 -1.47 -11.27
CA ALA A 137 -13.30 -1.47 -9.91
C ALA A 137 -13.40 -0.02 -9.40
N SER A 138 -14.39 0.72 -9.86
CA SER A 138 -14.76 2.02 -9.33
C SER A 138 -15.79 1.85 -8.23
N MET A 139 -15.65 2.59 -7.13
CA MET A 139 -16.62 2.60 -6.05
C MET A 139 -17.98 3.09 -6.59
N THR A 140 -19.02 2.30 -6.39
CA THR A 140 -20.37 2.67 -6.81
C THR A 140 -21.01 3.61 -5.79
N VAL A 141 -22.10 4.28 -6.18
CA VAL A 141 -22.88 5.13 -5.24
C VAL A 141 -23.47 4.29 -4.10
N GLU A 142 -23.83 3.04 -4.41
CA GLU A 142 -24.31 2.06 -3.44
C GLU A 142 -23.23 1.70 -2.42
N ASP A 143 -22.00 1.44 -2.86
CA ASP A 143 -20.85 1.20 -1.97
C ASP A 143 -20.63 2.38 -1.01
N ILE A 144 -20.74 3.62 -1.51
CA ILE A 144 -20.57 4.84 -0.70
C ILE A 144 -21.68 4.95 0.35
N LYS A 145 -22.93 4.70 -0.03
CA LYS A 145 -24.08 4.73 0.90
C LYS A 145 -23.92 3.68 2.00
N GLU A 146 -23.52 2.47 1.65
CA GLU A 146 -23.28 1.39 2.61
C GLU A 146 -22.17 1.78 3.60
N ILE A 147 -21.04 2.31 3.11
CA ILE A 147 -19.92 2.78 3.94
C ILE A 147 -20.37 3.86 4.93
N LEU A 148 -21.20 4.80 4.46
CA LEU A 148 -21.70 5.91 5.29
C LEU A 148 -22.85 5.50 6.22
N GLY A 149 -23.36 4.27 6.10
CA GLY A 149 -24.51 3.80 6.89
C GLY A 149 -25.81 4.48 6.53
N ILE A 150 -25.93 5.02 5.31
CA ILE A 150 -27.16 5.65 4.80
C ILE A 150 -28.08 4.54 4.29
N ALA A 151 -29.28 4.45 4.87
CA ALA A 151 -30.26 3.47 4.44
C ALA A 151 -30.62 3.68 2.95
N ILE A 152 -30.60 2.59 2.18
CA ILE A 152 -31.09 2.55 0.81
C ILE A 152 -32.61 2.56 0.90
N SER A 153 -33.20 3.66 0.61
CA SER A 153 -34.66 3.76 0.45
C SER A 153 -35.05 3.46 -1.00
#